data_31dea4b7f4e02eeb6d34aa4c596f2f8f
#
_entry.id   31dea4b7f4e02eeb6d34aa4c596f2f8f
#
_cell.length_a   1.000
_cell.length_b   1.000
_cell.length_c   1.000
_cell.angle_alpha   90.00
_cell.angle_beta   90.00
_cell.angle_gamma   90.00
#
_symmetry.space_group_name_H-M   'P 1'
#
loop_
_entity.id
_entity.type
_entity.pdbx_description
1 polymer ?
#
loop_
_entity_poly.entity_id
_entity_poly.type
_entity_poly.pdbx_seq_one_letter_code
_entity_poly.pdbx_strand_id
1 'polypeptide(L)'
;MSKVLTLLAGVIIGLILGGIFTFYYFIGAPQAAQVPGQPIQPPEQGGIPAGTAQVVLNQQFFNNVLEIIFRDMNAPSFPLNLSQERADYQIKPEKIAFFENEKTCDGRITLLPEGSGVKTSVQLENGKINVPLAFKGNASVLGNCIQFSGWAKGVFTLNYDAEQKNVYGKINVETVNLDGVTPLAGGLIAQFVQNSLNQKVNPITILKGKQISLSLPVSATDGTLNAQIKDVRAEIKETDLSLFVIYDFSGTKGIQPAQ
;
A
#
# COMPACT_ATOMS: atom_id res chain seq x y z
N MET A 1 8.67 -6.27 56.22
CA MET A 1 9.24 -6.46 54.86
C MET A 1 8.19 -6.79 53.81
N SER A 2 7.07 -7.49 54.11
CA SER A 2 6.06 -7.87 53.11
C SER A 2 5.25 -6.70 52.48
N LYS A 3 4.86 -5.71 53.31
CA LYS A 3 4.02 -4.59 52.81
C LYS A 3 4.72 -3.68 51.79
N VAL A 4 6.03 -3.49 51.89
CA VAL A 4 6.82 -2.70 50.91
C VAL A 4 6.94 -3.49 49.58
N LEU A 5 7.12 -4.80 49.66
CA LEU A 5 7.21 -5.66 48.49
C LEU A 5 5.89 -5.67 47.71
N THR A 6 4.75 -5.74 48.42
CA THR A 6 3.40 -5.72 47.78
C THR A 6 3.13 -4.38 47.14
N LEU A 7 3.55 -3.26 47.74
CA LEU A 7 3.39 -1.93 47.18
C LEU A 7 4.26 -1.75 45.92
N LEU A 8 5.50 -2.22 45.92
CA LEU A 8 6.41 -2.21 44.79
C LEU A 8 5.87 -3.05 43.60
N ALA A 9 5.35 -4.25 43.91
CA ALA A 9 4.72 -5.09 42.90
C ALA A 9 3.48 -4.42 42.26
N GLY A 10 2.63 -3.75 43.09
CA GLY A 10 1.46 -3.01 42.61
C GLY A 10 1.84 -1.83 41.69
N VAL A 11 2.89 -1.09 42.02
CA VAL A 11 3.39 0.01 41.18
C VAL A 11 3.92 -0.50 39.83
N ILE A 12 4.68 -1.59 39.84
CA ILE A 12 5.21 -2.21 38.60
C ILE A 12 4.07 -2.70 37.72
N ILE A 13 3.09 -3.42 38.28
CA ILE A 13 1.92 -3.89 37.53
C ILE A 13 1.10 -2.72 36.99
N GLY A 14 0.88 -1.66 37.80
CA GLY A 14 0.18 -0.46 37.40
C GLY A 14 0.89 0.29 36.25
N LEU A 15 2.23 0.37 36.29
CA LEU A 15 3.03 0.95 35.20
C LEU A 15 2.94 0.12 33.91
N ILE A 16 3.00 -1.20 34.02
CA ILE A 16 2.89 -2.09 32.85
C ILE A 16 1.49 -1.99 32.24
N LEU A 17 0.43 -2.13 33.02
CA LEU A 17 -0.94 -2.05 32.55
C LEU A 17 -1.29 -0.65 32.03
N GLY A 18 -0.86 0.40 32.73
CA GLY A 18 -1.03 1.79 32.29
C GLY A 18 -0.26 2.08 31.01
N GLY A 19 0.96 1.55 30.88
CA GLY A 19 1.76 1.68 29.66
C GLY A 19 1.11 0.96 28.47
N ILE A 20 0.62 -0.27 28.66
CA ILE A 20 -0.11 -1.04 27.63
C ILE A 20 -1.40 -0.30 27.24
N PHE A 21 -2.19 0.17 28.22
CA PHE A 21 -3.42 0.91 27.96
C PHE A 21 -3.17 2.21 27.22
N THR A 22 -2.17 2.98 27.64
CA THR A 22 -1.76 4.23 26.96
C THR A 22 -1.29 3.94 25.54
N PHE A 23 -0.50 2.88 25.35
CA PHE A 23 0.00 2.46 24.05
C PHE A 23 -1.15 2.14 23.09
N TYR A 24 -2.12 1.30 23.50
CA TYR A 24 -3.29 0.98 22.69
C TYR A 24 -4.23 2.16 22.45
N TYR A 25 -4.36 3.05 23.44
CA TYR A 25 -5.22 4.23 23.35
C TYR A 25 -4.65 5.32 22.42
N PHE A 26 -3.32 5.56 22.46
CA PHE A 26 -2.68 6.60 21.66
C PHE A 26 -2.19 6.11 20.29
N ILE A 27 -1.80 4.88 20.17
CA ILE A 27 -1.23 4.34 18.91
C ILE A 27 -2.30 3.56 18.11
N GLY A 28 -3.30 3.00 18.80
CA GLY A 28 -4.32 2.15 18.19
C GLY A 28 -3.79 0.77 17.77
N ALA A 29 -4.69 -0.15 17.50
CA ALA A 29 -4.31 -1.42 16.89
C ALA A 29 -3.90 -1.19 15.44
N PRO A 30 -2.89 -1.92 14.91
CA PRO A 30 -2.54 -1.86 13.49
C PRO A 30 -3.77 -2.15 12.64
N GLN A 31 -4.26 -1.14 11.93
CA GLN A 31 -5.41 -1.33 11.04
C GLN A 31 -4.89 -1.71 9.66
N ALA A 32 -5.30 -2.88 9.18
CA ALA A 32 -5.07 -3.25 7.79
C ALA A 32 -5.90 -2.34 6.90
N ALA A 33 -5.26 -1.73 5.88
CA ALA A 33 -5.99 -0.93 4.91
C ALA A 33 -7.12 -1.75 4.26
N GLN A 34 -8.32 -1.18 4.20
CA GLN A 34 -9.41 -1.77 3.45
C GLN A 34 -9.20 -1.44 1.97
N VAL A 35 -9.17 -2.46 1.14
CA VAL A 35 -9.05 -2.33 -0.32
C VAL A 35 -10.34 -2.84 -0.93
N PRO A 36 -10.96 -2.10 -1.87
CA PRO A 36 -12.15 -2.56 -2.58
C PRO A 36 -11.92 -3.89 -3.30
N GLY A 37 -12.99 -4.68 -3.44
CA GLY A 37 -12.97 -5.95 -4.13
C GLY A 37 -12.48 -7.12 -3.27
N GLN A 38 -12.31 -8.25 -3.93
CA GLN A 38 -11.86 -9.51 -3.32
C GLN A 38 -10.46 -9.89 -3.81
N PRO A 39 -9.67 -10.61 -2.99
CA PRO A 39 -8.38 -11.13 -3.43
C PRO A 39 -8.52 -11.95 -4.71
N ILE A 40 -7.66 -11.66 -5.68
CA ILE A 40 -7.67 -12.37 -6.97
C ILE A 40 -7.24 -13.83 -6.74
N GLN A 41 -8.06 -14.74 -7.27
CA GLN A 41 -7.82 -16.18 -7.18
C GLN A 41 -6.91 -16.66 -8.33
N PRO A 42 -6.16 -17.75 -8.16
CA PRO A 42 -5.49 -18.41 -9.26
C PRO A 42 -6.52 -19.02 -10.24
N PRO A 43 -6.10 -19.32 -11.49
CA PRO A 43 -6.94 -20.04 -12.45
C PRO A 43 -7.45 -21.37 -11.89
N GLU A 44 -8.66 -21.76 -12.26
CA GLU A 44 -9.22 -23.04 -11.85
C GLU A 44 -8.45 -24.19 -12.51
N GLN A 45 -8.41 -25.36 -11.86
CA GLN A 45 -7.69 -26.55 -12.36
C GLN A 45 -8.26 -27.10 -13.70
N GLY A 46 -9.44 -26.63 -14.14
CA GLY A 46 -10.09 -27.00 -15.39
C GLY A 46 -9.55 -26.32 -16.65
N GLY A 47 -8.51 -25.49 -16.52
CA GLY A 47 -7.93 -24.73 -17.62
C GLY A 47 -8.40 -23.29 -17.73
N ILE A 48 -7.89 -22.58 -18.73
CA ILE A 48 -8.22 -21.17 -18.96
C ILE A 48 -9.58 -21.08 -19.68
N PRO A 49 -10.58 -20.36 -19.13
CA PRO A 49 -11.89 -20.20 -19.76
C PRO A 49 -11.78 -19.59 -21.17
N ALA A 50 -12.72 -19.93 -22.05
CA ALA A 50 -12.82 -19.28 -23.36
C ALA A 50 -13.06 -17.77 -23.17
N GLY A 51 -12.48 -16.95 -24.05
CA GLY A 51 -12.57 -15.50 -23.95
C GLY A 51 -11.60 -14.86 -22.94
N THR A 52 -10.54 -15.55 -22.56
CA THR A 52 -9.51 -15.03 -21.65
C THR A 52 -8.36 -14.42 -22.45
N ALA A 53 -8.00 -13.18 -22.08
CA ALA A 53 -6.72 -12.59 -22.46
C ALA A 53 -5.72 -12.79 -21.31
N GLN A 54 -4.48 -13.13 -21.64
CA GLN A 54 -3.40 -13.30 -20.68
C GLN A 54 -2.35 -12.22 -20.88
N VAL A 55 -1.93 -11.60 -19.78
CA VAL A 55 -0.79 -10.69 -19.73
C VAL A 55 0.25 -11.28 -18.78
N VAL A 56 1.47 -11.48 -19.29
CA VAL A 56 2.59 -11.97 -18.50
C VAL A 56 3.55 -10.81 -18.20
N LEU A 57 3.79 -10.57 -16.93
CA LEU A 57 4.67 -9.51 -16.44
C LEU A 57 5.79 -10.14 -15.61
N ASN A 58 7.01 -10.06 -16.11
CA ASN A 58 8.16 -10.56 -15.37
C ASN A 58 8.59 -9.58 -14.27
N GLN A 59 9.37 -10.07 -13.33
CA GLN A 59 9.91 -9.27 -12.22
C GLN A 59 10.67 -8.03 -12.72
N GLN A 60 11.41 -8.15 -13.83
CA GLN A 60 12.18 -7.05 -14.42
C GLN A 60 11.29 -5.88 -14.87
N PHE A 61 10.09 -6.16 -15.37
CA PHE A 61 9.13 -5.13 -15.75
C PHE A 61 8.81 -4.21 -14.56
N PHE A 62 8.52 -4.78 -13.40
CA PHE A 62 8.20 -4.00 -12.20
C PHE A 62 9.39 -3.18 -11.70
N ASN A 63 10.59 -3.77 -11.74
CA ASN A 63 11.79 -3.09 -11.31
C ASN A 63 12.18 -1.93 -12.24
N ASN A 64 11.96 -2.08 -13.55
CA ASN A 64 12.13 -0.98 -14.51
C ASN A 64 11.13 0.16 -14.26
N VAL A 65 9.87 -0.18 -13.93
CA VAL A 65 8.86 0.84 -13.55
C VAL A 65 9.28 1.60 -12.31
N LEU A 66 9.74 0.91 -11.27
CA LEU A 66 10.26 1.55 -10.05
C LEU A 66 11.46 2.45 -10.34
N GLU A 67 12.39 2.00 -11.18
CA GLU A 67 13.55 2.80 -11.60
C GLU A 67 13.12 4.11 -12.27
N ILE A 68 12.16 4.05 -13.19
CA ILE A 68 11.60 5.25 -13.85
C ILE A 68 10.94 6.18 -12.82
N ILE A 69 10.16 5.64 -11.88
CA ILE A 69 9.54 6.44 -10.82
C ILE A 69 10.59 7.20 -10.00
N PHE A 70 11.65 6.52 -9.58
CA PHE A 70 12.69 7.15 -8.77
C PHE A 70 13.59 8.11 -9.57
N ARG A 71 13.80 7.87 -10.86
CA ARG A 71 14.66 8.69 -11.71
C ARG A 71 13.93 9.91 -12.28
N ASP A 72 12.71 9.72 -12.79
CA ASP A 72 12.02 10.72 -13.63
C ASP A 72 10.87 11.40 -12.88
N MET A 73 10.47 10.87 -11.72
CA MET A 73 9.44 11.43 -10.87
C MET A 73 10.03 11.79 -9.50
N ASN A 74 9.31 12.57 -8.71
CA ASN A 74 9.73 12.81 -7.33
C ASN A 74 9.61 11.51 -6.52
N ALA A 75 10.59 11.27 -5.64
CA ALA A 75 10.56 10.11 -4.75
C ALA A 75 9.25 10.09 -3.93
N PRO A 76 8.53 8.96 -3.90
CA PRO A 76 7.27 8.85 -3.18
C PRO A 76 7.45 9.22 -1.71
N SER A 77 6.62 10.16 -1.22
CA SER A 77 6.71 10.66 0.15
C SER A 77 5.33 10.68 0.79
N PHE A 78 5.24 10.21 2.02
CA PHE A 78 4.01 10.02 2.76
C PHE A 78 4.09 10.71 4.13
N PRO A 79 3.01 11.33 4.62
CA PRO A 79 2.98 11.87 5.96
C PRO A 79 3.04 10.74 7.00
N LEU A 80 3.83 10.94 8.04
CA LEU A 80 3.88 10.09 9.21
C LEU A 80 2.88 10.64 10.24
N ASN A 81 1.68 10.10 10.26
CA ASN A 81 0.65 10.54 11.18
C ASN A 81 0.97 10.06 12.60
N LEU A 82 1.57 10.92 13.41
CA LEU A 82 1.80 10.69 14.84
C LEU A 82 0.60 11.11 15.70
N SER A 83 -0.36 11.81 15.12
CA SER A 83 -1.63 12.17 15.74
C SER A 83 -2.76 11.56 14.94
N GLN A 84 -3.63 10.78 15.58
CA GLN A 84 -4.93 10.45 15.02
C GLN A 84 -5.61 11.77 14.67
N GLU A 85 -6.11 11.88 13.45
CA GLU A 85 -7.01 12.95 13.05
C GLU A 85 -8.13 13.08 14.09
N ARG A 86 -8.02 14.06 14.98
CA ARG A 86 -9.23 14.66 15.51
C ARG A 86 -9.84 15.43 14.36
N ALA A 87 -10.80 14.78 13.70
CA ALA A 87 -11.71 15.47 12.81
C ALA A 87 -12.20 16.75 13.51
N ASP A 88 -12.18 17.85 12.77
CA ASP A 88 -12.84 19.11 13.04
C ASP A 88 -12.44 19.89 14.31
N TYR A 89 -11.29 20.56 14.22
CA TYR A 89 -11.22 21.93 14.75
C TYR A 89 -10.34 22.75 13.79
N GLN A 90 -10.98 23.51 12.92
CA GLN A 90 -10.34 24.57 12.14
C GLN A 90 -9.96 25.71 13.10
N ILE A 91 -8.83 25.58 13.78
CA ILE A 91 -8.16 26.74 14.35
C ILE A 91 -7.33 27.35 13.20
N LYS A 92 -7.85 28.45 12.61
CA LYS A 92 -7.04 29.32 11.77
C LYS A 92 -5.78 29.69 12.57
N PRO A 93 -4.57 29.38 12.10
CA PRO A 93 -3.37 29.94 12.71
C PRO A 93 -3.35 31.43 12.35
N GLU A 94 -3.73 32.30 13.29
CA GLU A 94 -3.29 33.67 13.24
C GLU A 94 -1.76 33.67 13.21
N LYS A 95 -1.20 34.34 12.22
CA LYS A 95 0.23 34.50 12.02
C LYS A 95 0.87 35.12 13.24
N ILE A 96 1.50 34.32 14.08
CA ILE A 96 2.53 34.79 14.97
C ILE A 96 3.86 34.61 14.23
N ALA A 97 4.22 35.64 13.48
CA ALA A 97 5.57 35.79 12.94
C ALA A 97 6.53 36.08 14.09
N PHE A 98 7.23 35.06 14.55
CA PHE A 98 8.53 35.14 15.24
C PHE A 98 8.98 33.70 15.52
N PHE A 99 9.83 33.20 14.67
CA PHE A 99 10.92 32.24 14.90
C PHE A 99 11.30 31.64 13.55
N GLU A 100 12.06 32.41 12.75
CA GLU A 100 12.90 31.87 11.69
C GLU A 100 14.01 31.05 12.34
N ASN A 101 14.03 29.76 12.06
CA ASN A 101 15.08 28.74 12.23
C ASN A 101 14.72 27.52 13.06
N GLU A 102 13.49 27.05 13.04
CA GLU A 102 13.25 25.67 13.43
C GLU A 102 13.20 24.82 12.15
N LYS A 103 14.09 23.82 12.03
CA LYS A 103 13.96 22.72 11.09
C LYS A 103 12.60 22.09 11.35
N THR A 104 11.61 22.46 10.54
CA THR A 104 10.24 21.97 10.66
C THR A 104 10.28 20.45 10.54
N CYS A 105 9.88 19.77 11.62
CA CYS A 105 9.77 18.32 11.65
C CYS A 105 8.44 17.95 10.98
N ASP A 106 8.46 17.77 9.67
CA ASP A 106 7.25 17.60 8.86
C ASP A 106 6.55 16.25 9.08
N GLY A 107 7.17 15.33 9.84
CA GLY A 107 6.64 14.00 10.05
C GLY A 107 6.38 13.27 8.73
N ARG A 108 7.43 13.00 7.96
CA ARG A 108 7.32 12.40 6.63
C ARG A 108 8.23 11.19 6.48
N ILE A 109 7.79 10.26 5.63
CA ILE A 109 8.58 9.13 5.13
C ILE A 109 8.77 9.34 3.64
N THR A 110 10.00 9.23 3.16
CA THR A 110 10.32 9.27 1.73
C THR A 110 10.96 7.95 1.33
N LEU A 111 10.39 7.29 0.33
CA LEU A 111 10.97 6.06 -0.22
C LEU A 111 12.25 6.38 -0.97
N LEU A 112 13.21 5.46 -0.91
CA LEU A 112 14.49 5.55 -1.58
C LEU A 112 14.64 4.40 -2.58
N PRO A 113 15.38 4.58 -3.69
CA PRO A 113 15.71 3.48 -4.58
C PRO A 113 16.58 2.43 -3.86
N GLU A 114 17.44 2.88 -2.95
CA GLU A 114 18.30 2.04 -2.12
C GLU A 114 18.64 2.77 -0.82
N GLY A 115 18.75 2.02 0.28
CA GLY A 115 19.14 2.54 1.59
C GLY A 115 19.14 1.44 2.64
N SER A 116 19.91 1.62 3.73
CA SER A 116 20.00 0.65 4.82
C SER A 116 20.35 -0.77 4.38
N GLY A 117 21.14 -0.91 3.29
CA GLY A 117 21.53 -2.19 2.71
C GLY A 117 20.43 -2.91 1.93
N VAL A 118 19.29 -2.25 1.68
CA VAL A 118 18.15 -2.80 0.95
C VAL A 118 17.86 -1.97 -0.29
N LYS A 119 17.66 -2.63 -1.43
CA LYS A 119 17.16 -2.01 -2.67
C LYS A 119 15.64 -2.12 -2.72
N THR A 120 14.96 -0.99 -2.96
CA THR A 120 13.53 -1.00 -3.24
C THR A 120 13.27 -1.72 -4.55
N SER A 121 12.49 -2.81 -4.50
CA SER A 121 12.27 -3.70 -5.64
C SER A 121 10.98 -4.48 -5.49
N VAL A 122 10.58 -5.15 -6.56
CA VAL A 122 9.54 -6.18 -6.55
C VAL A 122 10.21 -7.53 -6.79
N GLN A 123 9.89 -8.51 -5.97
CA GLN A 123 10.42 -9.87 -6.04
C GLN A 123 9.26 -10.85 -6.13
N LEU A 124 9.25 -11.64 -7.20
CA LEU A 124 8.24 -12.68 -7.43
C LEU A 124 8.84 -14.01 -6.97
N GLU A 125 8.42 -14.49 -5.82
CA GLU A 125 8.98 -15.69 -5.21
C GLU A 125 7.92 -16.49 -4.46
N ASN A 126 7.95 -17.81 -4.59
CA ASN A 126 7.09 -18.74 -3.86
C ASN A 126 5.58 -18.38 -3.96
N GLY A 127 5.13 -17.95 -5.13
CA GLY A 127 3.74 -17.57 -5.36
C GLY A 127 3.32 -16.27 -4.68
N LYS A 128 4.29 -15.44 -4.23
CA LYS A 128 4.05 -14.15 -3.56
C LYS A 128 4.79 -13.02 -4.27
N ILE A 129 4.25 -11.83 -4.13
CA ILE A 129 4.90 -10.59 -4.55
C ILE A 129 5.48 -9.94 -3.30
N ASN A 130 6.77 -10.08 -3.09
CA ASN A 130 7.49 -9.44 -2.01
C ASN A 130 7.98 -8.05 -2.45
N VAL A 131 7.87 -7.08 -1.54
CA VAL A 131 8.25 -5.69 -1.82
C VAL A 131 9.15 -5.19 -0.69
N PRO A 132 10.48 -5.39 -0.78
CA PRO A 132 11.41 -4.69 0.08
C PRO A 132 11.43 -3.20 -0.29
N LEU A 133 11.38 -2.33 0.72
CA LEU A 133 11.33 -0.88 0.59
C LEU A 133 12.44 -0.26 1.43
N ALA A 134 13.28 0.57 0.83
CA ALA A 134 14.20 1.44 1.55
C ALA A 134 13.55 2.81 1.75
N PHE A 135 13.76 3.43 2.90
CA PHE A 135 13.18 4.74 3.19
C PHE A 135 14.03 5.57 4.14
N LYS A 136 13.77 6.86 4.17
CA LYS A 136 14.21 7.81 5.20
C LYS A 136 13.04 8.64 5.67
N GLY A 137 13.14 9.20 6.85
CA GLY A 137 12.07 10.04 7.38
C GLY A 137 12.49 10.86 8.58
N ASN A 138 11.53 11.63 9.07
CA ASN A 138 11.65 12.35 10.32
C ASN A 138 10.34 12.24 11.11
N ALA A 139 10.44 12.28 12.42
CA ALA A 139 9.31 12.22 13.34
C ALA A 139 9.54 13.15 14.54
N SER A 140 8.51 13.87 14.94
CA SER A 140 8.54 14.61 16.21
C SER A 140 8.14 13.69 17.35
N VAL A 141 9.08 13.38 18.23
CA VAL A 141 8.85 12.54 19.40
C VAL A 141 9.25 13.34 20.64
N LEU A 142 8.30 13.58 21.56
CA LEU A 142 8.50 14.36 22.78
C LEU A 142 9.13 15.74 22.53
N GLY A 143 8.71 16.42 21.46
CA GLY A 143 9.22 17.75 21.11
C GLY A 143 10.58 17.76 20.39
N ASN A 144 11.20 16.61 20.19
CA ASN A 144 12.46 16.48 19.45
C ASN A 144 12.20 15.91 18.05
N CYS A 145 12.86 16.50 17.04
CA CYS A 145 12.83 15.96 15.69
C CYS A 145 13.87 14.86 15.51
N ILE A 146 13.41 13.64 15.41
CA ILE A 146 14.25 12.46 15.20
C ILE A 146 14.29 12.17 13.69
N GLN A 147 15.48 12.17 13.11
CA GLN A 147 15.72 11.70 11.75
C GLN A 147 16.06 10.20 11.81
N PHE A 148 15.55 9.45 10.86
CA PHE A 148 15.78 8.02 10.76
C PHE A 148 15.88 7.58 9.29
N SER A 149 16.56 6.49 9.06
CA SER A 149 16.51 5.69 7.83
C SER A 149 16.16 4.26 8.19
N GLY A 150 15.84 3.47 7.20
CA GLY A 150 15.53 2.07 7.44
C GLY A 150 14.99 1.38 6.20
N TRP A 151 14.52 0.17 6.43
CA TRP A 151 13.88 -0.64 5.42
C TRP A 151 12.60 -1.28 5.96
N ALA A 152 11.70 -1.60 5.04
CA ALA A 152 10.49 -2.34 5.34
C ALA A 152 10.38 -3.53 4.38
N LYS A 153 9.76 -4.62 4.86
CA LYS A 153 9.35 -5.75 4.03
C LYS A 153 7.83 -5.79 3.98
N GLY A 154 7.29 -5.76 2.77
CA GLY A 154 5.87 -5.89 2.52
C GLY A 154 5.56 -7.03 1.58
N VAL A 155 4.31 -7.49 1.63
CA VAL A 155 3.71 -8.41 0.66
C VAL A 155 2.66 -7.64 -0.12
N PHE A 156 2.71 -7.76 -1.45
CA PHE A 156 1.76 -7.14 -2.33
C PHE A 156 0.71 -8.16 -2.77
N THR A 157 -0.55 -7.79 -2.66
CA THR A 157 -1.69 -8.61 -3.09
C THR A 157 -2.53 -7.87 -4.11
N LEU A 158 -3.19 -8.61 -4.99
CA LEU A 158 -4.10 -8.08 -5.99
C LEU A 158 -5.54 -8.37 -5.59
N ASN A 159 -6.40 -7.36 -5.73
CA ASN A 159 -7.83 -7.45 -5.49
C ASN A 159 -8.60 -7.04 -6.77
N TYR A 160 -9.67 -7.75 -7.09
CA TYR A 160 -10.57 -7.39 -8.16
C TYR A 160 -11.92 -6.93 -7.60
N ASP A 161 -12.32 -5.72 -8.00
CA ASP A 161 -13.64 -5.16 -7.71
C ASP A 161 -14.57 -5.44 -8.89
N ALA A 162 -15.48 -6.38 -8.71
CA ALA A 162 -16.41 -6.81 -9.76
C ALA A 162 -17.47 -5.75 -10.10
N GLU A 163 -17.78 -4.81 -9.20
CA GLU A 163 -18.73 -3.73 -9.46
C GLU A 163 -18.11 -2.64 -10.31
N GLN A 164 -16.93 -2.16 -9.94
CA GLN A 164 -16.21 -1.13 -10.66
C GLN A 164 -15.36 -1.65 -11.82
N LYS A 165 -15.18 -2.98 -11.91
CA LYS A 165 -14.32 -3.67 -12.88
C LYS A 165 -12.85 -3.23 -12.79
N ASN A 166 -12.39 -2.87 -11.60
CA ASN A 166 -11.04 -2.39 -11.35
C ASN A 166 -10.18 -3.45 -10.66
N VAL A 167 -8.88 -3.44 -10.96
CA VAL A 167 -7.88 -4.21 -10.23
C VAL A 167 -7.10 -3.26 -9.32
N TYR A 168 -7.10 -3.57 -8.04
CA TYR A 168 -6.36 -2.85 -7.01
C TYR A 168 -5.21 -3.69 -6.47
N GLY A 169 -4.10 -3.00 -6.17
CA GLY A 169 -3.01 -3.56 -5.41
C GLY A 169 -3.07 -3.11 -3.95
N LYS A 170 -2.65 -3.99 -3.07
CA LYS A 170 -2.49 -3.73 -1.64
C LYS A 170 -1.10 -4.16 -1.19
N ILE A 171 -0.36 -3.24 -0.60
CA ILE A 171 0.88 -3.55 0.13
C ILE A 171 0.51 -3.77 1.61
N ASN A 172 0.90 -4.92 2.14
CA ASN A 172 0.86 -5.19 3.57
C ASN A 172 2.30 -5.21 4.09
N VAL A 173 2.69 -4.15 4.80
CA VAL A 173 4.01 -4.06 5.42
C VAL A 173 4.03 -4.92 6.68
N GLU A 174 4.89 -5.94 6.69
CA GLU A 174 4.99 -6.92 7.76
C GLU A 174 6.10 -6.59 8.76
N THR A 175 7.19 -6.02 8.27
CA THR A 175 8.38 -5.74 9.08
C THR A 175 8.91 -4.35 8.74
N VAL A 176 9.30 -3.60 9.77
CA VAL A 176 10.00 -2.32 9.64
C VAL A 176 11.24 -2.39 10.53
N ASN A 177 12.38 -2.04 9.95
CA ASN A 177 13.65 -1.91 10.66
C ASN A 177 14.17 -0.48 10.50
N LEU A 178 14.62 0.12 11.59
CA LEU A 178 15.09 1.50 11.63
C LEU A 178 16.55 1.55 12.08
N ASP A 179 17.32 2.37 11.38
CA ASP A 179 18.72 2.65 11.70
C ASP A 179 18.82 4.02 12.39
N GLY A 180 19.81 4.15 13.28
CA GLY A 180 20.14 5.43 13.92
C GLY A 180 19.19 5.88 15.03
N VAL A 181 18.29 5.01 15.49
CA VAL A 181 17.33 5.30 16.58
C VAL A 181 17.57 4.41 17.78
N THR A 182 17.33 4.93 18.98
CA THR A 182 17.38 4.12 20.21
C THR A 182 16.27 3.05 20.19
N PRO A 183 16.47 1.88 20.80
CA PRO A 183 15.49 0.79 20.76
C PRO A 183 14.08 1.19 21.19
N LEU A 184 13.96 2.05 22.23
CA LEU A 184 12.67 2.51 22.73
C LEU A 184 11.94 3.41 21.74
N ALA A 185 12.62 4.41 21.17
CA ALA A 185 12.04 5.31 20.17
C ALA A 185 11.83 4.58 18.85
N GLY A 186 12.74 3.67 18.50
CA GLY A 186 12.67 2.87 17.27
C GLY A 186 11.42 2.01 17.19
N GLY A 187 11.01 1.35 18.28
CA GLY A 187 9.80 0.55 18.31
C GLY A 187 8.53 1.37 18.03
N LEU A 188 8.43 2.56 18.62
CA LEU A 188 7.31 3.47 18.39
C LEU A 188 7.29 3.98 16.94
N ILE A 189 8.42 4.49 16.46
CA ILE A 189 8.53 5.03 15.10
C ILE A 189 8.26 3.95 14.07
N ALA A 190 8.78 2.72 14.24
CA ALA A 190 8.55 1.61 13.33
C ALA A 190 7.06 1.30 13.15
N GLN A 191 6.28 1.34 14.23
CA GLN A 191 4.84 1.11 14.20
C GLN A 191 4.10 2.21 13.44
N PHE A 192 4.48 3.49 13.64
CA PHE A 192 3.93 4.60 12.85
C PHE A 192 4.29 4.51 11.38
N VAL A 193 5.52 4.13 11.06
CA VAL A 193 5.97 3.88 9.67
C VAL A 193 5.14 2.78 9.04
N GLN A 194 4.97 1.65 9.72
CA GLN A 194 4.17 0.53 9.25
C GLN A 194 2.71 0.93 8.98
N ASN A 195 2.09 1.62 9.93
CA ASN A 195 0.71 2.09 9.79
C ASN A 195 0.57 3.13 8.67
N SER A 196 1.50 4.09 8.59
CA SER A 196 1.49 5.10 7.54
C SER A 196 1.63 4.49 6.15
N LEU A 197 2.57 3.57 5.95
CA LEU A 197 2.73 2.86 4.68
C LEU A 197 1.49 2.03 4.35
N ASN A 198 0.93 1.29 5.30
CA ASN A 198 -0.26 0.49 5.09
C ASN A 198 -1.51 1.32 4.76
N GLN A 199 -1.65 2.53 5.30
CA GLN A 199 -2.84 3.35 5.08
C GLN A 199 -2.72 4.31 3.90
N LYS A 200 -1.54 4.91 3.71
CA LYS A 200 -1.36 6.00 2.72
C LYS A 200 -0.93 5.50 1.33
N VAL A 201 -0.31 4.32 1.25
CA VAL A 201 0.04 3.70 -0.03
C VAL A 201 -1.15 2.97 -0.64
N ASN A 202 -2.06 2.48 0.18
CA ASN A 202 -3.20 1.67 -0.25
C ASN A 202 -4.50 2.48 -0.38
N PRO A 203 -5.39 2.12 -1.33
CA PRO A 203 -5.20 1.14 -2.41
C PRO A 203 -4.41 1.72 -3.60
N ILE A 204 -3.65 0.87 -4.29
CA ILE A 204 -2.98 1.22 -5.54
C ILE A 204 -3.87 0.77 -6.70
N THR A 205 -4.35 1.69 -7.52
CA THR A 205 -5.10 1.29 -8.72
C THR A 205 -4.14 0.76 -9.78
N ILE A 206 -4.25 -0.52 -10.12
CA ILE A 206 -3.41 -1.20 -11.11
C ILE A 206 -4.02 -1.11 -12.51
N LEU A 207 -5.30 -1.47 -12.63
CA LEU A 207 -6.05 -1.41 -13.88
C LEU A 207 -7.45 -0.89 -13.63
N LYS A 208 -7.91 -0.01 -14.51
CA LYS A 208 -9.32 0.42 -14.53
C LYS A 208 -10.07 -0.34 -15.61
N GLY A 209 -11.25 -0.83 -15.29
CA GLY A 209 -12.06 -1.62 -16.21
C GLY A 209 -12.29 -0.96 -17.58
N LYS A 210 -12.45 0.37 -17.59
CA LYS A 210 -12.57 1.14 -18.84
C LYS A 210 -11.34 1.08 -19.74
N GLN A 211 -10.14 0.81 -19.19
CA GLN A 211 -8.89 0.76 -19.96
C GLN A 211 -8.68 -0.57 -20.67
N ILE A 212 -9.34 -1.64 -20.19
CA ILE A 212 -9.18 -2.99 -20.71
C ILE A 212 -10.49 -3.58 -21.25
N SER A 213 -11.60 -2.87 -21.20
CA SER A 213 -12.81 -3.19 -21.94
C SER A 213 -12.62 -2.82 -23.41
N LEU A 214 -13.06 -3.68 -24.30
CA LEU A 214 -12.89 -3.50 -25.75
C LEU A 214 -14.25 -3.23 -26.40
N SER A 215 -14.25 -2.31 -27.35
CA SER A 215 -15.40 -2.06 -28.24
C SER A 215 -14.86 -2.02 -29.68
N LEU A 216 -15.16 -3.05 -30.43
CA LEU A 216 -14.61 -3.27 -31.76
C LEU A 216 -15.73 -3.14 -32.80
N PRO A 217 -15.65 -2.16 -33.74
CA PRO A 217 -16.58 -2.10 -34.85
C PRO A 217 -16.35 -3.28 -35.81
N VAL A 218 -17.44 -3.92 -36.21
CA VAL A 218 -17.43 -5.06 -37.14
C VAL A 218 -18.06 -4.62 -38.45
N SER A 219 -17.22 -4.15 -39.37
CA SER A 219 -17.66 -3.55 -40.65
C SER A 219 -18.53 -4.47 -41.51
N ALA A 220 -18.35 -5.81 -41.39
CA ALA A 220 -19.15 -6.76 -42.16
C ALA A 220 -20.63 -6.85 -41.71
N THR A 221 -20.97 -6.32 -40.54
CA THR A 221 -22.33 -6.39 -39.96
C THR A 221 -22.88 -5.04 -39.57
N ASP A 222 -22.13 -3.95 -39.82
CA ASP A 222 -22.38 -2.61 -39.32
C ASP A 222 -22.62 -2.58 -37.78
N GLY A 223 -22.15 -3.59 -37.11
CA GLY A 223 -22.33 -3.82 -35.68
C GLY A 223 -21.09 -3.51 -34.85
N THR A 224 -21.24 -3.60 -33.54
CA THR A 224 -20.13 -3.45 -32.60
C THR A 224 -20.05 -4.68 -31.70
N LEU A 225 -18.87 -5.27 -31.60
CA LEU A 225 -18.53 -6.31 -30.63
C LEU A 225 -18.00 -5.63 -29.35
N ASN A 226 -18.65 -5.86 -28.23
CA ASN A 226 -18.21 -5.38 -26.93
C ASN A 226 -17.67 -6.55 -26.11
N ALA A 227 -16.49 -6.36 -25.52
CA ALA A 227 -15.90 -7.27 -24.55
C ALA A 227 -15.81 -6.57 -23.20
N GLN A 228 -16.55 -7.06 -22.22
CA GLN A 228 -16.55 -6.54 -20.86
C GLN A 228 -15.86 -7.52 -19.92
N ILE A 229 -15.14 -7.01 -18.94
CA ILE A 229 -14.47 -7.85 -17.95
C ILE A 229 -15.53 -8.53 -17.09
N LYS A 230 -15.46 -9.86 -17.05
CA LYS A 230 -16.27 -10.71 -16.19
C LYS A 230 -15.54 -11.06 -14.89
N ASP A 231 -14.26 -11.42 -15.00
CA ASP A 231 -13.42 -11.82 -13.87
C ASP A 231 -11.94 -11.58 -14.18
N VAL A 232 -11.12 -11.52 -13.14
CA VAL A 232 -9.66 -11.45 -13.24
C VAL A 232 -9.05 -12.50 -12.34
N ARG A 233 -8.13 -13.31 -12.89
CA ARG A 233 -7.35 -14.30 -12.15
C ARG A 233 -5.88 -13.94 -12.23
N ALA A 234 -5.09 -14.37 -11.26
CA ALA A 234 -3.65 -14.13 -11.23
C ALA A 234 -2.91 -15.36 -10.75
N GLU A 235 -1.77 -15.62 -11.35
CA GLU A 235 -0.88 -16.69 -10.95
C GLU A 235 0.56 -16.21 -11.00
N ILE A 236 1.34 -16.56 -9.99
CA ILE A 236 2.77 -16.28 -9.95
C ILE A 236 3.50 -17.60 -10.13
N LYS A 237 4.25 -17.68 -11.23
CA LYS A 237 5.12 -18.81 -11.53
C LYS A 237 6.55 -18.31 -11.66
N GLU A 238 7.44 -18.92 -10.89
CA GLU A 238 8.85 -18.52 -10.86
C GLU A 238 9.00 -17.01 -10.63
N THR A 239 9.41 -16.26 -11.65
CA THR A 239 9.63 -14.81 -11.63
C THR A 239 8.61 -14.03 -12.46
N ASP A 240 7.51 -14.67 -12.84
CA ASP A 240 6.49 -14.10 -13.70
C ASP A 240 5.13 -14.02 -13.01
N LEU A 241 4.46 -12.88 -13.15
CA LEU A 241 3.05 -12.68 -12.82
C LEU A 241 2.22 -12.80 -14.07
N SER A 242 1.36 -13.81 -14.14
CA SER A 242 0.34 -13.97 -15.17
C SER A 242 -0.99 -13.43 -14.70
N LEU A 243 -1.54 -12.45 -15.41
CA LEU A 243 -2.89 -11.94 -15.23
C LEU A 243 -3.79 -12.50 -16.32
N PHE A 244 -4.87 -13.13 -15.92
CA PHE A 244 -5.91 -13.70 -16.81
C PHE A 244 -7.15 -12.84 -16.70
N VAL A 245 -7.43 -12.06 -17.73
CA VAL A 245 -8.64 -11.23 -17.84
C VAL A 245 -9.69 -12.00 -18.62
N ILE A 246 -10.76 -12.40 -17.95
CA ILE A 246 -11.86 -13.18 -18.54
C ILE A 246 -12.92 -12.19 -19.01
N TYR A 247 -13.28 -12.27 -20.29
CA TYR A 247 -14.23 -11.39 -20.93
C TYR A 247 -15.58 -12.08 -21.16
N ASP A 248 -16.63 -11.29 -21.04
CA ASP A 248 -17.95 -11.58 -21.59
C ASP A 248 -18.18 -10.76 -22.84
N PHE A 249 -18.63 -11.42 -23.90
CA PHE A 249 -18.79 -10.81 -25.22
C PHE A 249 -20.27 -10.55 -25.53
N SER A 250 -20.57 -9.36 -26.05
CA SER A 250 -21.89 -9.01 -26.55
C SER A 250 -21.79 -8.26 -27.86
N GLY A 251 -22.76 -8.45 -28.73
CA GLY A 251 -22.85 -7.76 -30.03
C GLY A 251 -24.04 -6.80 -30.07
N THR A 252 -23.82 -5.60 -30.60
CA THR A 252 -24.90 -4.66 -30.94
C THR A 252 -24.99 -4.53 -32.46
N LYS A 253 -26.20 -4.68 -33.01
CA LYS A 253 -26.42 -4.46 -34.44
C LYS A 253 -26.35 -2.97 -34.76
N GLY A 254 -25.72 -2.61 -35.85
CA GLY A 254 -25.79 -1.25 -36.39
C GLY A 254 -27.24 -0.91 -36.79
N ILE A 255 -27.60 0.36 -36.65
CA ILE A 255 -28.88 0.87 -37.15
C ILE A 255 -28.73 0.97 -38.67
N GLN A 256 -29.35 0.05 -39.42
CA GLN A 256 -29.51 0.24 -40.87
C GLN A 256 -30.44 1.45 -41.06
N PRO A 257 -30.03 2.50 -41.79
CA PRO A 257 -30.96 3.53 -42.19
C PRO A 257 -32.08 2.87 -43.00
N ALA A 258 -33.33 3.17 -42.63
CA ALA A 258 -34.50 2.67 -43.39
C ALA A 258 -34.35 3.13 -44.86
N GLN A 259 -34.36 2.15 -45.76
CA GLN A 259 -34.39 2.39 -47.23
C GLN A 259 -35.71 3.00 -47.63
#